data_bbfab95cc7fc1455b345c63a7a0d2769
#
_entry.id   bbfab95cc7fc1455b345c63a7a0d2769
#
_cell.length_a   1.000
_cell.length_b   1.000
_cell.length_c   1.000
_cell.angle_alpha   90.00
_cell.angle_beta   90.00
_cell.angle_gamma   90.00
#
_symmetry.space_group_name_H-M   'P 1'
#
loop_
_entity.id
_entity.type
_entity.pdbx_description
1 polymer ?
#
loop_
_entity_poly.entity_id
_entity_poly.type
_entity_poly.pdbx_seq_one_letter_code
_entity_poly.pdbx_strand_id
1 'polypeptide(L)'
;MTRQTLGWGVAMVLATALIGLAEPKGPTVTVKGEAVDMWCYMEGGDHGPAHKTCATMCARAGNPIGIVDAKGDIYLTAGLQDHQPARDLLLSKMSEEVTVTGTLVTKGGTKMLFVKSVK
;
A
#
# COMPACT_ATOMS: atom_id res chain seq x y z
N MET A 1 32.14 51.56 40.73
CA MET A 1 30.83 50.87 40.77
C MET A 1 30.52 50.38 39.38
N THR A 2 30.83 49.14 39.04
CA THR A 2 30.65 48.54 37.74
C THR A 2 29.39 47.64 37.80
N ARG A 3 28.32 48.04 37.12
CA ARG A 3 27.12 47.19 36.95
C ARG A 3 27.37 46.18 35.84
N GLN A 4 27.51 44.93 36.20
CA GLN A 4 27.47 43.79 35.27
C GLN A 4 26.00 43.48 34.94
N THR A 5 25.63 43.71 33.71
CA THR A 5 24.35 43.24 33.16
C THR A 5 24.56 41.78 32.68
N LEU A 6 23.99 40.84 33.44
CA LEU A 6 23.90 39.43 33.02
C LEU A 6 22.86 39.30 31.90
N GLY A 7 23.35 39.14 30.68
CA GLY A 7 22.47 38.81 29.53
C GLY A 7 22.08 37.35 29.58
N TRP A 8 20.81 37.08 29.83
CA TRP A 8 20.21 35.75 29.70
C TRP A 8 19.92 35.51 28.21
N GLY A 9 20.81 34.80 27.57
CA GLY A 9 20.57 34.27 26.23
C GLY A 9 19.61 33.08 26.32
N VAL A 10 18.34 33.30 25.92
CA VAL A 10 17.39 32.20 25.74
C VAL A 10 17.78 31.46 24.47
N ALA A 11 18.44 30.32 24.61
CA ALA A 11 18.65 29.39 23.50
C ALA A 11 17.33 28.72 23.16
N MET A 12 16.70 29.17 22.10
CA MET A 12 15.49 28.57 21.54
C MET A 12 15.88 27.28 20.80
N VAL A 13 15.79 26.14 21.49
CA VAL A 13 15.96 24.83 20.88
C VAL A 13 14.72 24.57 20.02
N LEU A 14 14.83 24.75 18.70
CA LEU A 14 13.85 24.29 17.73
C LEU A 14 13.91 22.76 17.68
N ALA A 15 13.05 22.10 18.45
CA ALA A 15 12.79 20.69 18.31
C ALA A 15 12.04 20.48 16.99
N THR A 16 12.75 20.12 15.92
CA THR A 16 12.14 19.62 14.69
C THR A 16 11.56 18.24 14.98
N ALA A 17 10.27 18.18 15.29
CA ALA A 17 9.56 16.92 15.34
C ALA A 17 9.56 16.34 13.92
N LEU A 18 10.35 15.29 13.70
CA LEU A 18 10.23 14.43 12.54
C LEU A 18 8.89 13.71 12.68
N ILE A 19 7.86 14.23 12.01
CA ILE A 19 6.59 13.53 11.85
C ILE A 19 6.88 12.37 10.90
N GLY A 20 7.30 11.25 11.45
CA GLY A 20 7.41 10.00 10.71
C GLY A 20 6.02 9.59 10.26
N LEU A 21 5.82 9.38 8.95
CA LEU A 21 4.59 8.82 8.44
C LEU A 21 4.43 7.42 9.06
N ALA A 22 3.28 7.17 9.70
CA ALA A 22 3.00 5.88 10.31
C ALA A 22 2.82 4.83 9.23
N GLU A 23 3.63 3.76 9.27
CA GLU A 23 3.48 2.60 8.40
C GLU A 23 2.69 1.49 9.11
N PRO A 24 1.96 0.65 8.36
CA PRO A 24 1.24 -0.48 8.94
C PRO A 24 2.19 -1.43 9.66
N LYS A 25 1.79 -1.90 10.84
CA LYS A 25 2.58 -2.82 11.65
C LYS A 25 2.22 -4.26 11.29
N GLY A 26 3.19 -5.00 10.82
CA GLY A 26 3.06 -6.40 10.45
C GLY A 26 4.35 -6.94 9.81
N PRO A 27 4.39 -8.23 9.51
CA PRO A 27 5.53 -8.83 8.82
C PRO A 27 5.64 -8.30 7.38
N THR A 28 6.88 -8.10 6.93
CA THR A 28 7.16 -7.90 5.52
C THR A 28 7.09 -9.24 4.81
N VAL A 29 6.27 -9.31 3.77
CA VAL A 29 6.08 -10.53 2.97
C VAL A 29 6.28 -10.22 1.48
N THR A 30 6.54 -11.29 0.73
CA THR A 30 6.56 -11.25 -0.74
C THR A 30 5.51 -12.23 -1.24
N VAL A 31 4.55 -11.72 -2.00
CA VAL A 31 3.46 -12.50 -2.58
C VAL A 31 3.60 -12.50 -4.10
N LYS A 32 3.59 -13.70 -4.69
CA LYS A 32 3.52 -13.88 -6.14
C LYS A 32 2.12 -14.31 -6.51
N GLY A 33 1.49 -13.59 -7.44
CA GLY A 33 0.14 -13.88 -7.87
C GLY A 33 -0.33 -12.95 -8.97
N GLU A 34 -1.57 -13.12 -9.40
CA GLU A 34 -2.19 -12.27 -10.40
C GLU A 34 -2.83 -11.04 -9.76
N ALA A 35 -2.59 -9.88 -10.34
CA ALA A 35 -3.30 -8.66 -9.96
C ALA A 35 -4.69 -8.65 -10.60
N VAL A 36 -5.74 -8.74 -9.79
CA VAL A 36 -7.12 -8.85 -10.26
C VAL A 36 -7.98 -7.67 -9.81
N ASP A 37 -8.97 -7.33 -10.65
CA ASP A 37 -10.09 -6.50 -10.20
C ASP A 37 -11.00 -7.34 -9.32
N MET A 38 -11.19 -6.93 -8.08
CA MET A 38 -11.89 -7.74 -7.09
C MET A 38 -13.38 -7.85 -7.38
N TRP A 39 -14.01 -6.85 -8.03
CA TRP A 39 -15.42 -6.93 -8.34
C TRP A 39 -15.70 -8.06 -9.34
N CYS A 40 -15.02 -8.02 -10.50
CA CYS A 40 -15.20 -9.04 -11.54
C CYS A 40 -14.73 -10.43 -11.08
N TYR A 41 -13.61 -10.47 -10.34
CA TYR A 41 -13.09 -11.74 -9.82
C TYR A 41 -14.06 -12.41 -8.85
N MET A 42 -14.66 -11.66 -7.93
CA MET A 42 -15.57 -12.21 -6.93
C MET A 42 -16.97 -12.50 -7.51
N GLU A 43 -17.44 -11.70 -8.46
CA GLU A 43 -18.75 -11.87 -9.08
C GLU A 43 -18.79 -13.04 -10.07
N GLY A 44 -17.83 -13.09 -10.98
CA GLY A 44 -17.83 -14.06 -12.09
C GLY A 44 -16.57 -14.91 -12.22
N GLY A 45 -15.55 -14.69 -11.39
CA GLY A 45 -14.26 -15.38 -11.50
C GLY A 45 -13.41 -14.87 -12.66
N ASP A 46 -13.71 -13.69 -13.19
CA ASP A 46 -13.00 -13.14 -14.33
C ASP A 46 -11.56 -12.74 -13.97
N HIS A 47 -10.61 -13.28 -14.70
CA HIS A 47 -9.18 -13.01 -14.53
C HIS A 47 -8.41 -13.37 -15.80
N GLY A 48 -7.10 -13.20 -15.78
CA GLY A 48 -6.20 -13.58 -16.87
C GLY A 48 -6.08 -12.52 -17.98
N PRO A 49 -5.21 -12.78 -18.98
CA PRO A 49 -4.87 -11.79 -20.00
C PRO A 49 -6.05 -11.27 -20.83
N ALA A 50 -7.03 -12.11 -21.10
CA ALA A 50 -8.22 -11.73 -21.86
C ALA A 50 -9.08 -10.70 -21.10
N HIS A 51 -8.98 -10.65 -19.78
CA HIS A 51 -9.73 -9.72 -18.92
C HIS A 51 -8.98 -8.41 -18.66
N LYS A 52 -7.75 -8.25 -19.14
CA LYS A 52 -6.87 -7.12 -18.81
C LYS A 52 -7.50 -5.75 -19.06
N THR A 53 -8.14 -5.55 -20.18
CA THR A 53 -8.77 -4.26 -20.52
C THR A 53 -9.87 -3.90 -19.52
N CYS A 54 -10.77 -4.84 -19.24
CA CYS A 54 -11.84 -4.64 -18.29
C CYS A 54 -11.29 -4.42 -16.87
N ALA A 55 -10.38 -5.27 -16.41
CA ALA A 55 -9.76 -5.13 -15.09
C ALA A 55 -9.06 -3.78 -14.90
N THR A 56 -8.37 -3.29 -15.93
CA THR A 56 -7.71 -1.98 -15.90
C THR A 56 -8.72 -0.83 -15.80
N MET A 57 -9.81 -0.90 -16.55
CA MET A 57 -10.88 0.10 -16.49
C MET A 57 -11.55 0.12 -15.12
N CYS A 58 -11.87 -1.05 -14.57
CA CYS A 58 -12.50 -1.19 -13.26
C CYS A 58 -11.60 -0.69 -12.13
N ALA A 59 -10.32 -1.04 -12.16
CA ALA A 59 -9.33 -0.54 -11.19
C ALA A 59 -9.17 0.98 -11.29
N ARG A 60 -9.15 1.53 -12.52
CA ARG A 60 -9.09 2.98 -12.73
C ARG A 60 -10.31 3.70 -12.18
N ALA A 61 -11.48 3.07 -12.28
CA ALA A 61 -12.73 3.61 -11.73
C ALA A 61 -12.81 3.53 -10.21
N GLY A 62 -11.89 2.83 -9.54
CA GLY A 62 -11.79 2.77 -8.09
C GLY A 62 -12.15 1.42 -7.47
N ASN A 63 -12.38 0.38 -8.27
CA ASN A 63 -12.59 -0.96 -7.74
C ASN A 63 -11.35 -1.43 -6.97
N PRO A 64 -11.52 -2.18 -5.87
CA PRO A 64 -10.40 -2.77 -5.14
C PRO A 64 -9.58 -3.70 -6.01
N ILE A 65 -8.27 -3.68 -5.82
CA ILE A 65 -7.33 -4.61 -6.45
C ILE A 65 -6.90 -5.64 -5.43
N GLY A 66 -6.93 -6.91 -5.83
CA GLY A 66 -6.38 -8.03 -5.06
C GLY A 66 -5.21 -8.68 -5.79
N ILE A 67 -4.39 -9.38 -5.02
CA ILE A 67 -3.41 -10.32 -5.54
C ILE A 67 -3.92 -11.71 -5.21
N VAL A 68 -4.07 -12.56 -6.23
CA VAL A 68 -4.50 -13.95 -6.06
C VAL A 68 -3.32 -14.86 -6.32
N ASP A 69 -2.89 -15.59 -5.31
CA ASP A 69 -1.75 -16.49 -5.43
C ASP A 69 -2.13 -17.84 -6.08
N ALA A 70 -1.13 -18.69 -6.30
CA ALA A 70 -1.33 -20.01 -6.93
C ALA A 70 -2.22 -20.97 -6.13
N LYS A 71 -2.46 -20.68 -4.84
CA LYS A 71 -3.34 -21.46 -3.98
C LYS A 71 -4.77 -20.94 -4.00
N GLY A 72 -5.02 -19.79 -4.64
CA GLY A 72 -6.30 -19.09 -4.61
C GLY A 72 -6.49 -18.19 -3.38
N ASP A 73 -5.46 -17.98 -2.58
CA ASP A 73 -5.50 -17.02 -1.48
C ASP A 73 -5.55 -15.59 -2.03
N ILE A 74 -6.44 -14.79 -1.49
CA ILE A 74 -6.64 -13.40 -1.90
C ILE A 74 -6.00 -12.47 -0.88
N TYR A 75 -5.22 -11.54 -1.38
CA TYR A 75 -4.62 -10.45 -0.62
C TYR A 75 -5.18 -9.13 -1.17
N LEU A 76 -6.04 -8.45 -0.41
CA LEU A 76 -6.46 -7.10 -0.77
C LEU A 76 -5.27 -6.15 -0.69
N THR A 77 -5.22 -5.18 -1.58
CA THR A 77 -4.09 -4.25 -1.62
C THR A 77 -4.45 -2.87 -1.11
N ALA A 78 -3.50 -2.25 -0.42
CA ALA A 78 -3.54 -0.86 -0.02
C ALA A 78 -2.15 -0.23 -0.22
N GLY A 79 -2.06 1.08 -0.27
CA GLY A 79 -0.77 1.77 -0.28
C GLY A 79 -0.05 1.63 1.04
N LEU A 80 1.27 1.66 1.01
CA LEU A 80 2.10 1.60 2.22
C LEU A 80 1.88 2.83 3.12
N GLN A 81 1.64 3.96 2.50
CA GLN A 81 1.34 5.23 3.17
C GLN A 81 -0.14 5.55 3.05
N ASP A 82 -0.69 6.22 4.06
CA ASP A 82 -2.05 6.74 4.01
C ASP A 82 -2.20 7.73 2.83
N HIS A 83 -3.36 7.72 2.19
CA HIS A 83 -3.67 8.51 0.99
C HIS A 83 -2.84 8.19 -0.26
N GLN A 84 -2.08 7.09 -0.27
CA GLN A 84 -1.38 6.58 -1.45
C GLN A 84 -2.01 5.26 -1.89
N PRO A 85 -2.86 5.25 -2.91
CA PRO A 85 -3.53 4.02 -3.33
C PRO A 85 -2.55 3.04 -3.98
N ALA A 86 -2.64 1.76 -3.64
CA ALA A 86 -1.85 0.69 -4.28
C ALA A 86 -2.06 0.63 -5.79
N ARG A 87 -3.21 1.13 -6.27
CA ARG A 87 -3.55 1.25 -7.69
C ARG A 87 -2.44 1.92 -8.51
N ASP A 88 -1.77 2.93 -7.98
CA ASP A 88 -0.71 3.65 -8.70
C ASP A 88 0.47 2.74 -9.08
N LEU A 89 0.71 1.68 -8.29
CA LEU A 89 1.75 0.68 -8.54
C LEU A 89 1.24 -0.51 -9.37
N LEU A 90 -0.06 -0.78 -9.36
CA LEU A 90 -0.64 -2.01 -9.91
C LEU A 90 -1.41 -1.82 -11.21
N LEU A 91 -1.86 -0.60 -11.54
CA LEU A 91 -2.76 -0.36 -12.67
C LEU A 91 -2.22 -0.87 -14.01
N SER A 92 -0.93 -0.69 -14.27
CA SER A 92 -0.28 -1.18 -15.50
C SER A 92 -0.08 -2.69 -15.51
N LYS A 93 -0.27 -3.35 -14.38
CA LYS A 93 -0.03 -4.78 -14.14
C LYS A 93 -1.31 -5.60 -13.99
N MET A 94 -2.47 -4.99 -14.17
CA MET A 94 -3.74 -5.72 -14.05
C MET A 94 -3.79 -6.93 -14.96
N SER A 95 -4.29 -8.05 -14.44
CA SER A 95 -4.37 -9.36 -15.12
C SER A 95 -3.00 -9.94 -15.53
N GLU A 96 -1.94 -9.51 -14.87
CA GLU A 96 -0.59 -10.07 -15.02
C GLU A 96 -0.15 -10.73 -13.70
N GLU A 97 0.72 -11.72 -13.82
CA GLU A 97 1.43 -12.26 -12.67
C GLU A 97 2.46 -11.24 -12.20
N VAL A 98 2.40 -10.90 -10.92
CA VAL A 98 3.29 -9.94 -10.28
C VAL A 98 3.91 -10.52 -9.02
N THR A 99 5.04 -9.96 -8.61
CA THR A 99 5.66 -10.21 -7.31
C THR A 99 5.56 -8.94 -6.49
N VAL A 100 4.74 -8.98 -5.45
CA VAL A 100 4.47 -7.82 -4.59
C VAL A 100 5.15 -8.01 -3.26
N THR A 101 5.94 -7.02 -2.86
CA THR A 101 6.53 -6.95 -1.51
C THR A 101 5.80 -5.87 -0.71
N GLY A 102 5.45 -6.19 0.52
CA GLY A 102 4.73 -5.26 1.37
C GLY A 102 4.55 -5.77 2.80
N THR A 103 3.80 -5.02 3.58
CA THR A 103 3.44 -5.40 4.96
C THR A 103 2.09 -6.12 4.95
N LEU A 104 2.04 -7.32 5.52
CA LEU A 104 0.80 -8.09 5.64
C LEU A 104 0.15 -7.85 7.00
N VAL A 105 -1.11 -7.46 6.96
CA VAL A 105 -1.97 -7.36 8.16
C VAL A 105 -3.20 -8.23 7.94
N THR A 106 -3.47 -9.14 8.88
CA THR A 106 -4.68 -9.96 8.87
C THR A 106 -5.58 -9.52 10.02
N LYS A 107 -6.78 -9.12 9.70
CA LYS A 107 -7.77 -8.68 10.68
C LYS A 107 -9.18 -9.03 10.22
N GLY A 108 -10.00 -9.60 11.10
CA GLY A 108 -11.38 -9.94 10.78
C GLY A 108 -11.55 -10.86 9.58
N GLY A 109 -10.61 -11.79 9.39
CA GLY A 109 -10.59 -12.69 8.22
C GLY A 109 -10.06 -12.08 6.94
N THR A 110 -9.75 -10.78 6.92
CA THR A 110 -9.21 -10.08 5.73
C THR A 110 -7.69 -10.04 5.77
N LYS A 111 -7.07 -10.47 4.67
CA LYS A 111 -5.63 -10.30 4.42
C LYS A 111 -5.43 -9.01 3.65
N MET A 112 -4.81 -8.00 4.27
CA MET A 112 -4.47 -6.73 3.62
C MET A 112 -2.97 -6.66 3.40
N LEU A 113 -2.56 -6.49 2.16
CA LEU A 113 -1.17 -6.28 1.76
C LEU A 113 -0.93 -4.80 1.47
N PHE A 114 -0.20 -4.15 2.36
CA PHE A 114 0.22 -2.76 2.18
C PHE A 114 1.43 -2.74 1.26
N VAL A 115 1.22 -2.35 0.02
CA VAL A 115 2.17 -2.53 -1.08
C VAL A 115 3.33 -1.56 -0.99
N LYS A 116 4.55 -2.11 -0.91
CA LYS A 116 5.80 -1.34 -0.95
C LYS A 116 6.39 -1.30 -2.35
N SER A 117 6.40 -2.43 -3.05
CA SER A 117 6.93 -2.53 -4.41
C SER A 117 6.27 -3.66 -5.19
N VAL A 118 6.26 -3.50 -6.51
CA VAL A 118 5.72 -4.46 -7.49
C VAL A 118 6.77 -4.71 -8.56
N LYS A 119 6.97 -6.00 -8.90
CA LYS A 119 7.83 -6.45 -10.01
C LYS A 119 7.06 -7.34 -10.95
#